data_9f60d51581a607828f00e8a7b9a443bf
#
_entry.id   9f60d51581a607828f00e8a7b9a443bf
#
_cell.length_a   1.000
_cell.length_b   1.000
_cell.length_c   1.000
_cell.angle_alpha   90.00
_cell.angle_beta   90.00
_cell.angle_gamma   90.00
#
_symmetry.space_group_name_H-M   'P 1'
#
loop_
_entity.id
_entity.type
_entity.pdbx_description
1 polymer ?
#
loop_
_entity_poly.entity_id
_entity_poly.type
_entity_poly.pdbx_seq_one_letter_code
_entity_poly.pdbx_strand_id
1 'polypeptide(L)'
;HQSLLCTVKDRSVSPPRFKVKEIFLEENQKVKTFNLSPSIAEPDISKGYANMSEPNVNFRDDYILYNYPIESHLYKIDLNTGSGKMYKADSDYTSNKAQKCKSKTDYTEWQRHGFENPHFFDIMYLPTCDMYARLHVDAIDFGKNENLELLSRERDFYLCLFDNELNKIKEIKLPINTFNPYTGWCQIHDGRSEE
;
A
#
# COMPACT_ATOMS: atom_id res chain seq x y z
N HIS A 1 -10.88 -23.83 12.08
CA HIS A 1 -11.85 -23.41 11.05
C HIS A 1 -11.10 -22.94 9.81
N GLN A 2 -11.48 -23.45 8.63
CA GLN A 2 -10.93 -22.97 7.38
C GLN A 2 -11.82 -21.82 6.87
N SER A 3 -11.20 -20.68 6.57
CA SER A 3 -11.85 -19.52 5.98
C SER A 3 -11.06 -18.97 4.81
N LEU A 4 -11.74 -18.29 3.90
CA LEU A 4 -11.16 -17.53 2.80
C LEU A 4 -11.32 -16.05 3.06
N LEU A 5 -10.24 -15.29 3.01
CA LEU A 5 -10.25 -13.83 3.08
C LEU A 5 -10.11 -13.23 1.66
N CYS A 6 -10.97 -12.29 1.33
CA CYS A 6 -10.91 -11.58 0.05
C CYS A 6 -11.23 -10.10 0.19
N THR A 7 -10.51 -9.27 -0.56
CA THR A 7 -10.79 -7.83 -0.66
C THR A 7 -11.89 -7.57 -1.70
N VAL A 8 -12.85 -6.74 -1.35
CA VAL A 8 -13.99 -6.39 -2.21
C VAL A 8 -14.09 -4.88 -2.32
N LYS A 9 -14.19 -4.39 -3.56
CA LYS A 9 -14.49 -2.98 -3.85
C LYS A 9 -16.01 -2.78 -3.95
N ASP A 10 -16.59 -2.08 -2.99
CA ASP A 10 -17.99 -1.71 -3.00
C ASP A 10 -18.21 -0.47 -3.86
N ARG A 11 -18.79 -0.67 -5.03
CA ARG A 11 -19.11 0.39 -6.01
C ARG A 11 -20.53 0.94 -5.87
N SER A 12 -21.32 0.43 -4.91
CA SER A 12 -22.67 0.94 -4.65
C SER A 12 -22.69 2.30 -3.98
N VAL A 13 -21.54 2.72 -3.43
CA VAL A 13 -21.34 4.02 -2.79
C VAL A 13 -20.29 4.85 -3.56
N SER A 14 -20.40 6.17 -3.47
CA SER A 14 -19.44 7.11 -4.08
C SER A 14 -18.84 8.02 -3.01
N PRO A 15 -17.50 8.07 -2.85
CA PRO A 15 -16.50 7.24 -3.50
C PRO A 15 -16.59 5.74 -3.12
N PRO A 16 -16.10 4.83 -3.97
CA PRO A 16 -16.10 3.41 -3.67
C PRO A 16 -15.38 3.11 -2.34
N ARG A 17 -15.92 2.15 -1.58
CA ARG A 17 -15.34 1.70 -0.32
C ARG A 17 -14.73 0.31 -0.49
N PHE A 18 -13.73 0.02 0.31
CA PHE A 18 -13.10 -1.30 0.32
C PHE A 18 -13.49 -2.05 1.59
N LYS A 19 -13.71 -3.34 1.44
CA LYS A 19 -14.09 -4.27 2.51
C LYS A 19 -13.27 -5.53 2.39
N VAL A 20 -13.03 -6.20 3.50
CA VAL A 20 -12.57 -7.58 3.49
C VAL A 20 -13.74 -8.47 3.90
N LYS A 21 -13.94 -9.55 3.16
CA LYS A 21 -14.89 -10.60 3.50
C LYS A 21 -14.14 -11.84 3.93
N GLU A 22 -14.50 -12.38 5.09
CA GLU A 22 -14.09 -13.69 5.57
C GLU A 22 -15.24 -14.66 5.34
N ILE A 23 -15.03 -15.68 4.52
CA ILE A 23 -16.00 -16.70 4.13
C ILE A 23 -15.59 -17.99 4.84
N PHE A 24 -16.42 -18.46 5.78
CA PHE A 24 -16.19 -19.70 6.51
C PHE A 24 -16.61 -20.88 5.64
N LEU A 25 -15.68 -21.81 5.36
CA LEU A 25 -15.91 -22.92 4.42
C LEU A 25 -16.76 -24.02 5.03
N GLU A 26 -16.77 -24.17 6.36
CA GLU A 26 -17.43 -25.26 7.09
C GLU A 26 -18.81 -24.88 7.68
N GLU A 27 -19.10 -23.58 7.87
CA GLU A 27 -20.32 -23.10 8.55
C GLU A 27 -21.33 -22.50 7.57
N ASN A 28 -22.06 -23.31 6.78
CA ASN A 28 -23.15 -22.83 5.92
C ASN A 28 -22.86 -21.52 5.16
N GLN A 29 -21.61 -21.32 4.73
CA GLN A 29 -21.13 -20.12 4.03
C GLN A 29 -21.34 -18.81 4.83
N LYS A 30 -21.24 -18.88 6.15
CA LYS A 30 -21.25 -17.66 6.98
C LYS A 30 -20.18 -16.68 6.47
N VAL A 31 -20.57 -15.43 6.34
CA VAL A 31 -19.67 -14.35 5.88
C VAL A 31 -19.56 -13.28 6.96
N LYS A 32 -18.34 -13.02 7.39
CA LYS A 32 -18.00 -11.85 8.22
C LYS A 32 -17.43 -10.74 7.33
N THR A 33 -17.78 -9.50 7.59
CA THR A 33 -17.36 -8.36 6.77
C THR A 33 -16.64 -7.33 7.62
N PHE A 34 -15.46 -6.93 7.18
CA PHE A 34 -14.65 -5.87 7.79
C PHE A 34 -14.60 -4.67 6.84
N ASN A 35 -15.05 -3.52 7.30
CA ASN A 35 -14.95 -2.30 6.52
C ASN A 35 -13.54 -1.72 6.68
N LEU A 36 -12.82 -1.51 5.58
CA LEU A 36 -11.55 -0.81 5.61
C LEU A 36 -11.82 0.69 5.80
N SER A 37 -11.11 1.31 6.72
CA SER A 37 -11.12 2.78 6.86
C SER A 37 -10.63 3.39 5.55
N PRO A 38 -11.24 4.46 5.05
CA PRO A 38 -10.73 5.17 3.88
C PRO A 38 -9.36 5.78 4.20
N SER A 39 -8.57 5.99 3.16
CA SER A 39 -7.38 6.83 3.26
C SER A 39 -7.74 8.20 3.84
N ILE A 40 -6.87 8.77 4.69
CA ILE A 40 -7.02 10.16 5.16
C ILE A 40 -6.91 11.17 4.03
N ALA A 41 -6.36 10.75 2.89
CA ALA A 41 -6.32 11.49 1.67
C ALA A 41 -7.64 11.39 0.89
N GLU A 42 -8.80 11.51 1.51
CA GLU A 42 -10.10 11.28 0.89
C GLU A 42 -10.13 11.68 -0.60
N PRO A 43 -10.47 10.75 -1.50
CA PRO A 43 -10.52 11.06 -2.92
C PRO A 43 -11.64 12.05 -3.18
N ASP A 44 -11.30 13.19 -3.77
CA ASP A 44 -12.29 14.05 -4.38
C ASP A 44 -13.00 13.26 -5.49
N ILE A 45 -14.33 13.28 -5.48
CA ILE A 45 -15.17 12.59 -6.48
C ILE A 45 -14.82 13.04 -7.90
N SER A 46 -14.34 14.29 -8.06
CA SER A 46 -14.01 14.86 -9.37
C SER A 46 -12.64 14.48 -9.91
N LYS A 47 -11.64 14.27 -9.05
CA LYS A 47 -10.24 14.04 -9.47
C LYS A 47 -9.69 12.69 -9.00
N GLY A 48 -9.63 12.39 -7.73
CA GLY A 48 -9.13 11.10 -7.23
C GLY A 48 -7.61 10.96 -7.30
N TYR A 49 -7.13 9.72 -7.18
CA TYR A 49 -5.71 9.36 -7.14
C TYR A 49 -5.34 8.30 -8.18
N ALA A 50 -6.07 8.23 -9.28
CA ALA A 50 -5.90 7.20 -10.31
C ALA A 50 -6.01 5.78 -9.70
N ASN A 51 -5.07 4.89 -10.05
CA ASN A 51 -4.98 3.53 -9.51
C ASN A 51 -4.37 3.47 -8.10
N MET A 52 -3.80 4.56 -7.59
CA MET A 52 -3.16 4.60 -6.26
C MET A 52 -4.16 4.68 -5.09
N SER A 53 -5.47 4.75 -5.36
CA SER A 53 -6.52 4.81 -4.34
C SER A 53 -6.95 3.44 -3.80
N GLU A 54 -6.46 2.35 -4.38
CA GLU A 54 -6.77 1.00 -3.92
C GLU A 54 -5.82 0.57 -2.79
N PRO A 55 -6.32 -0.05 -1.72
CA PRO A 55 -5.47 -0.47 -0.61
C PRO A 55 -4.65 -1.71 -0.98
N ASN A 56 -3.41 -1.74 -0.53
CA ASN A 56 -2.60 -2.94 -0.41
C ASN A 56 -3.02 -3.67 0.86
N VAL A 57 -3.49 -4.89 0.77
CA VAL A 57 -4.08 -5.62 1.91
C VAL A 57 -3.33 -6.92 2.16
N ASN A 58 -2.82 -7.08 3.38
CA ASN A 58 -2.13 -8.27 3.85
C ASN A 58 -2.95 -8.95 4.95
N PHE A 59 -3.09 -10.26 4.85
CA PHE A 59 -3.82 -11.09 5.80
C PHE A 59 -2.85 -11.82 6.72
N ARG A 60 -3.16 -11.79 8.01
CA ARG A 60 -2.49 -12.56 9.05
C ARG A 60 -3.55 -13.35 9.81
N ASP A 61 -3.13 -14.29 10.63
CA ASP A 61 -4.03 -15.23 11.32
C ASP A 61 -5.09 -14.54 12.18
N ASP A 62 -4.75 -13.41 12.79
CA ASP A 62 -5.59 -12.69 13.76
C ASP A 62 -5.86 -11.23 13.39
N TYR A 63 -5.29 -10.72 12.30
CA TYR A 63 -5.52 -9.34 11.86
C TYR A 63 -5.34 -9.13 10.36
N ILE A 64 -5.93 -8.02 9.88
CA ILE A 64 -5.72 -7.46 8.55
C ILE A 64 -4.80 -6.25 8.69
N LEU A 65 -3.70 -6.22 7.94
CA LEU A 65 -2.81 -5.07 7.85
C LEU A 65 -2.87 -4.50 6.44
N TYR A 66 -3.08 -3.19 6.29
CA TYR A 66 -3.20 -2.57 4.98
C TYR A 66 -2.67 -1.14 4.98
N ASN A 67 -2.35 -0.66 3.80
CA ASN A 67 -1.98 0.73 3.54
C ASN A 67 -2.51 1.17 2.18
N TYR A 68 -2.50 2.48 1.94
CA TYR A 68 -2.82 3.05 0.63
C TYR A 68 -1.54 3.55 -0.03
N PRO A 69 -1.35 3.32 -1.35
CA PRO A 69 -0.18 3.82 -2.08
C PRO A 69 0.01 5.34 -2.01
N ILE A 70 -1.05 6.07 -1.77
CA ILE A 70 -1.08 7.55 -1.78
C ILE A 70 -0.66 8.21 -0.46
N GLU A 71 -0.44 7.42 0.60
CA GLU A 71 -0.13 7.98 1.92
C GLU A 71 0.74 7.06 2.77
N SER A 72 1.42 7.64 3.76
CA SER A 72 2.36 6.91 4.61
C SER A 72 1.71 6.04 5.69
N HIS A 73 0.44 6.25 6.05
CA HIS A 73 -0.23 5.59 7.17
C HIS A 73 -0.41 4.08 6.96
N LEU A 74 -0.36 3.35 8.05
CA LEU A 74 -0.69 1.93 8.14
C LEU A 74 -1.99 1.76 8.92
N TYR A 75 -2.75 0.74 8.57
CA TYR A 75 -4.03 0.42 9.18
C TYR A 75 -4.07 -1.04 9.59
N LYS A 76 -4.54 -1.34 10.78
CA LYS A 76 -4.69 -2.70 11.29
C LYS A 76 -6.12 -2.92 11.77
N ILE A 77 -6.71 -4.06 11.41
CA ILE A 77 -8.02 -4.51 11.91
C ILE A 77 -7.83 -5.86 12.60
N ASP A 78 -8.23 -5.96 13.84
CA ASP A 78 -8.29 -7.21 14.58
C ASP A 78 -9.45 -8.07 14.07
N LEU A 79 -9.19 -9.30 13.66
CA LEU A 79 -10.19 -10.19 13.08
C LEU A 79 -11.20 -10.73 14.12
N ASN A 80 -10.81 -10.79 15.40
CA ASN A 80 -11.68 -11.28 16.46
C ASN A 80 -12.70 -10.21 16.87
N THR A 81 -12.23 -9.01 17.12
CA THR A 81 -13.06 -7.90 17.61
C THR A 81 -13.66 -7.04 16.49
N GLY A 82 -13.03 -7.03 15.31
CA GLY A 82 -13.35 -6.11 14.22
C GLY A 82 -12.89 -4.67 14.45
N SER A 83 -12.15 -4.42 15.54
CA SER A 83 -11.65 -3.07 15.84
C SER A 83 -10.51 -2.67 14.92
N GLY A 84 -10.55 -1.42 14.43
CA GLY A 84 -9.53 -0.86 13.54
C GLY A 84 -8.68 0.19 14.24
N LYS A 85 -7.39 0.25 13.90
CA LYS A 85 -6.45 1.27 14.39
C LYS A 85 -5.58 1.76 13.23
N MET A 86 -5.30 3.06 13.21
CA MET A 86 -4.37 3.71 12.29
C MET A 86 -3.05 3.97 13.00
N TYR A 87 -1.95 3.77 12.28
CA TYR A 87 -0.59 4.02 12.74
C TYR A 87 0.08 5.05 11.84
N LYS A 88 0.72 6.02 12.44
CA LYS A 88 1.50 7.01 11.73
C LYS A 88 2.84 6.37 11.32
N ALA A 89 3.14 6.36 10.03
CA ALA A 89 4.34 5.74 9.46
C ALA A 89 5.02 6.69 8.46
N ASP A 90 5.17 7.95 8.88
CA ASP A 90 5.70 9.02 8.02
C ASP A 90 7.15 8.74 7.62
N SER A 91 7.45 9.03 6.36
CA SER A 91 8.80 9.10 5.83
C SER A 91 9.50 10.39 6.30
N ASP A 92 10.80 10.27 6.57
CA ASP A 92 11.67 11.42 6.85
C ASP A 92 12.25 12.05 5.57
N TYR A 93 12.06 11.39 4.41
CA TYR A 93 12.71 11.76 3.14
C TYR A 93 11.73 12.20 2.06
N THR A 94 10.51 11.63 2.04
CA THR A 94 9.54 11.90 0.98
C THR A 94 8.31 12.64 1.52
N SER A 95 7.50 13.19 0.62
CA SER A 95 6.17 13.62 0.99
C SER A 95 5.35 12.44 1.52
N ASN A 96 4.60 12.64 2.59
CA ASN A 96 3.80 11.60 3.24
C ASN A 96 2.40 11.43 2.64
N LYS A 97 2.10 12.21 1.60
CA LYS A 97 0.83 12.18 0.91
C LYS A 97 0.98 12.61 -0.54
N ALA A 98 0.39 11.84 -1.45
CA ALA A 98 0.30 12.19 -2.86
C ALA A 98 -0.67 13.35 -3.09
N GLN A 99 -0.42 14.15 -4.14
CA GLN A 99 -1.36 15.13 -4.65
C GLN A 99 -2.48 14.44 -5.43
N LYS A 100 -3.62 15.11 -5.54
CA LYS A 100 -4.75 14.58 -6.35
C LYS A 100 -4.39 14.56 -7.83
N CYS A 101 -4.78 13.49 -8.52
CA CYS A 101 -4.64 13.38 -9.97
C CYS A 101 -5.50 14.44 -10.68
N LYS A 102 -4.98 15.05 -11.72
CA LYS A 102 -5.65 16.08 -12.49
C LYS A 102 -6.84 15.57 -13.31
N SER A 103 -6.79 14.29 -13.70
CA SER A 103 -7.82 13.66 -14.52
C SER A 103 -8.21 12.29 -13.98
N LYS A 104 -9.49 11.90 -14.17
CA LYS A 104 -9.99 10.54 -13.87
C LYS A 104 -9.89 9.58 -15.04
N THR A 105 -9.76 10.09 -16.25
CA THR A 105 -9.91 9.32 -17.49
C THR A 105 -8.71 9.41 -18.43
N ASP A 106 -7.84 10.38 -18.23
CA ASP A 106 -6.64 10.54 -19.05
C ASP A 106 -5.51 9.65 -18.51
N TYR A 107 -5.12 8.65 -19.31
CA TYR A 107 -4.08 7.70 -18.93
C TYR A 107 -2.70 8.35 -18.81
N THR A 108 -2.38 9.33 -19.63
CA THR A 108 -1.11 10.07 -19.54
C THR A 108 -1.02 10.84 -18.21
N GLU A 109 -2.12 11.46 -17.80
CA GLU A 109 -2.17 12.13 -16.50
C GLU A 109 -2.10 11.14 -15.33
N TRP A 110 -2.57 9.91 -15.50
CA TRP A 110 -2.40 8.85 -14.50
C TRP A 110 -0.93 8.42 -14.37
N GLN A 111 -0.24 8.23 -15.50
CA GLN A 111 1.19 7.92 -15.50
C GLN A 111 1.97 9.06 -14.85
N ARG A 112 1.75 10.30 -15.29
CA ARG A 112 2.35 11.49 -14.70
C ARG A 112 2.14 11.54 -13.19
N HIS A 113 0.91 11.36 -12.73
CA HIS A 113 0.56 11.34 -11.31
C HIS A 113 1.34 10.27 -10.54
N GLY A 114 1.49 9.07 -11.08
CA GLY A 114 2.24 7.99 -10.47
C GLY A 114 3.74 8.29 -10.33
N PHE A 115 4.33 9.08 -11.23
CA PHE A 115 5.74 9.48 -11.15
C PHE A 115 5.98 10.75 -10.31
N GLU A 116 5.11 11.74 -10.44
CA GLU A 116 5.24 13.04 -9.74
C GLU A 116 4.77 13.01 -8.28
N ASN A 117 4.45 11.83 -7.75
CA ASN A 117 4.03 11.63 -6.36
C ASN A 117 4.78 10.48 -5.71
N PRO A 118 4.93 10.48 -4.37
CA PRO A 118 5.41 9.33 -3.64
C PRO A 118 4.45 8.16 -3.80
N HIS A 119 4.99 6.95 -3.73
CA HIS A 119 4.20 5.73 -3.75
C HIS A 119 4.65 4.79 -2.63
N PHE A 120 3.73 4.40 -1.76
CA PHE A 120 3.98 3.49 -0.65
C PHE A 120 3.50 2.09 -1.03
N PHE A 121 4.44 1.14 -1.12
CA PHE A 121 4.16 -0.24 -1.49
C PHE A 121 3.55 -1.03 -0.33
N ASP A 122 3.31 -2.30 -0.55
CA ASP A 122 2.78 -3.22 0.45
C ASP A 122 3.70 -3.29 1.67
N ILE A 123 3.09 -3.35 2.85
CA ILE A 123 3.84 -3.68 4.06
C ILE A 123 4.01 -5.18 4.17
N MET A 124 5.23 -5.63 4.39
CA MET A 124 5.62 -7.04 4.47
C MET A 124 6.03 -7.40 5.90
N TYR A 125 5.60 -8.56 6.38
CA TYR A 125 6.07 -9.11 7.64
C TYR A 125 7.35 -9.92 7.46
N LEU A 126 8.32 -9.73 8.33
CA LEU A 126 9.61 -10.41 8.36
C LEU A 126 9.63 -11.43 9.52
N PRO A 127 9.27 -12.70 9.29
CA PRO A 127 9.04 -13.65 10.38
C PRO A 127 10.31 -13.99 11.17
N THR A 128 11.49 -13.92 10.55
CA THR A 128 12.76 -14.23 11.20
C THR A 128 13.19 -13.23 12.27
N CYS A 129 12.69 -12.01 12.21
CA CYS A 129 13.05 -10.96 13.17
C CYS A 129 11.84 -10.30 13.83
N ASP A 130 10.63 -10.82 13.59
CA ASP A 130 9.36 -10.31 14.11
C ASP A 130 9.19 -8.81 13.88
N MET A 131 9.43 -8.38 12.64
CA MET A 131 9.40 -6.99 12.21
C MET A 131 8.54 -6.83 10.97
N TYR A 132 8.28 -5.59 10.58
CA TYR A 132 7.69 -5.26 9.29
C TYR A 132 8.64 -4.40 8.46
N ALA A 133 8.51 -4.53 7.15
CA ALA A 133 9.21 -3.72 6.18
C ALA A 133 8.24 -3.16 5.14
N ARG A 134 8.47 -1.93 4.69
CA ARG A 134 7.74 -1.34 3.59
C ARG A 134 8.68 -0.53 2.71
N LEU A 135 8.62 -0.81 1.42
CA LEU A 135 9.25 0.05 0.42
C LEU A 135 8.36 1.26 0.12
N HIS A 136 9.00 2.37 -0.22
CA HIS A 136 8.35 3.50 -0.85
C HIS A 136 9.32 4.22 -1.78
N VAL A 137 8.78 5.02 -2.67
CA VAL A 137 9.54 5.71 -3.69
C VAL A 137 9.17 7.19 -3.70
N ASP A 138 10.16 8.04 -3.91
CA ASP A 138 9.92 9.48 -4.01
C ASP A 138 9.37 9.89 -5.38
N ALA A 139 8.87 11.10 -5.45
CA ALA A 139 8.45 11.75 -6.69
C ALA A 139 9.64 12.02 -7.61
N ILE A 140 9.38 11.99 -8.92
CA ILE A 140 10.32 12.43 -9.95
C ILE A 140 9.57 13.23 -11.01
N ASP A 141 10.23 14.19 -11.65
CA ASP A 141 9.64 14.95 -12.75
C ASP A 141 9.38 14.04 -13.96
N PHE A 142 8.11 13.87 -14.32
CA PHE A 142 7.66 13.04 -15.43
C PHE A 142 8.18 13.54 -16.79
N GLY A 143 8.43 14.83 -16.93
CA GLY A 143 8.98 15.45 -18.16
C GLY A 143 10.47 15.22 -18.37
N LYS A 144 11.18 14.66 -17.38
CA LYS A 144 12.65 14.49 -17.41
C LYS A 144 13.13 13.46 -18.43
N ASN A 145 12.33 12.43 -18.69
CA ASN A 145 12.67 11.35 -19.60
C ASN A 145 11.40 10.75 -20.23
N GLU A 146 11.43 10.53 -21.54
CA GLU A 146 10.32 9.88 -22.28
C GLU A 146 10.27 8.36 -22.05
N ASN A 147 11.39 7.75 -21.64
CA ASN A 147 11.46 6.33 -21.32
C ASN A 147 11.06 6.10 -19.86
N LEU A 148 9.85 5.57 -19.64
CA LEU A 148 9.29 5.35 -18.31
C LEU A 148 10.08 4.32 -17.48
N GLU A 149 10.72 3.35 -18.12
CA GLU A 149 11.57 2.38 -17.42
C GLU A 149 12.82 3.05 -16.84
N LEU A 150 13.50 3.88 -17.65
CA LEU A 150 14.64 4.65 -17.16
C LEU A 150 14.22 5.64 -16.08
N LEU A 151 13.09 6.32 -16.28
CA LEU A 151 12.55 7.25 -15.29
C LEU A 151 12.27 6.57 -13.95
N SER A 152 11.72 5.35 -13.97
CA SER A 152 11.51 4.54 -12.77
C SER A 152 12.81 4.20 -12.04
N ARG A 153 13.85 3.87 -12.78
CA ARG A 153 15.17 3.53 -12.20
C ARG A 153 15.89 4.73 -11.58
N GLU A 154 15.57 5.93 -12.04
CA GLU A 154 16.14 7.17 -11.50
C GLU A 154 15.46 7.66 -10.22
N ARG A 155 14.35 7.05 -9.80
CA ARG A 155 13.65 7.40 -8.55
C ARG A 155 14.45 6.97 -7.33
N ASP A 156 14.35 7.74 -6.28
CA ASP A 156 14.89 7.36 -4.98
C ASP A 156 13.96 6.39 -4.27
N PHE A 157 14.50 5.24 -3.88
CA PHE A 157 13.80 4.20 -3.13
C PHE A 157 14.24 4.19 -1.67
N TYR A 158 13.29 3.92 -0.80
CA TYR A 158 13.50 3.86 0.63
C TYR A 158 12.89 2.58 1.20
N LEU A 159 13.58 1.98 2.16
CA LEU A 159 13.11 0.88 2.98
C LEU A 159 12.82 1.39 4.38
N CYS A 160 11.57 1.27 4.80
CA CYS A 160 11.14 1.59 6.16
C CYS A 160 10.97 0.30 6.96
N LEU A 161 11.56 0.23 8.15
CA LEU A 161 11.46 -0.88 9.10
C LEU A 161 10.61 -0.47 10.29
N PHE A 162 9.74 -1.38 10.72
CA PHE A 162 8.85 -1.20 11.86
C PHE A 162 8.97 -2.38 12.82
N ASP A 163 8.78 -2.14 14.11
CA ASP A 163 8.64 -3.20 15.10
C ASP A 163 7.28 -3.93 14.98
N ASN A 164 7.04 -4.93 15.80
CA ASN A 164 5.81 -5.70 15.81
C ASN A 164 4.57 -4.89 16.27
N GLU A 165 4.79 -3.72 16.88
CA GLU A 165 3.75 -2.75 17.26
C GLU A 165 3.51 -1.69 16.17
N LEU A 166 4.20 -1.80 15.03
CA LEU A 166 4.16 -0.85 13.90
C LEU A 166 4.76 0.53 14.20
N ASN A 167 5.65 0.63 15.19
CA ASN A 167 6.46 1.83 15.39
C ASN A 167 7.63 1.83 14.40
N LYS A 168 7.87 2.95 13.73
CA LYS A 168 9.02 3.09 12.82
C LYS A 168 10.34 3.00 13.60
N ILE A 169 11.18 2.02 13.23
CA ILE A 169 12.51 1.82 13.81
C ILE A 169 13.56 2.56 13.00
N LYS A 170 13.50 2.43 11.68
CA LYS A 170 14.52 2.95 10.77
C LYS A 170 13.97 3.17 9.37
N GLU A 171 14.54 4.12 8.68
CA GLU A 171 14.32 4.36 7.26
C GLU A 171 15.67 4.46 6.56
N ILE A 172 15.82 3.77 5.43
CA ILE A 172 17.09 3.60 4.71
C ILE A 172 16.86 3.98 3.26
N LYS A 173 17.65 4.90 2.73
CA LYS A 173 17.70 5.13 1.29
C LYS A 173 18.45 3.98 0.63
N LEU A 174 17.82 3.35 -0.35
CA LEU A 174 18.46 2.27 -1.11
C LEU A 174 19.39 2.84 -2.18
N PRO A 175 20.49 2.14 -2.52
CA PRO A 175 21.35 2.57 -3.62
C PRO A 175 20.58 2.65 -4.94
N ILE A 176 20.92 3.61 -5.79
CA ILE A 176 20.32 3.75 -7.12
C ILE A 176 20.51 2.47 -7.94
N ASN A 177 19.50 2.07 -8.70
CA ASN A 177 19.45 0.85 -9.52
C ASN A 177 19.48 -0.48 -8.75
N THR A 178 19.21 -0.49 -7.44
CA THR A 178 19.09 -1.74 -6.67
C THR A 178 17.73 -2.42 -6.84
N PHE A 179 16.73 -1.69 -7.29
CA PHE A 179 15.36 -2.18 -7.41
C PHE A 179 14.73 -1.70 -8.72
N ASN A 180 14.09 -2.61 -9.44
CA ASN A 180 13.32 -2.27 -10.64
C ASN A 180 11.83 -2.56 -10.40
N PRO A 181 11.01 -1.55 -10.13
CA PRO A 181 9.59 -1.73 -9.83
C PRO A 181 8.75 -2.22 -11.01
N TYR A 182 9.29 -2.18 -12.23
CA TYR A 182 8.58 -2.65 -13.43
C TYR A 182 8.71 -4.16 -13.66
N THR A 183 9.74 -4.80 -13.14
CA THR A 183 10.06 -6.20 -13.44
C THR A 183 10.08 -7.11 -12.23
N GLY A 184 10.05 -6.55 -11.02
CA GLY A 184 10.20 -7.32 -9.79
C GLY A 184 9.08 -7.05 -8.79
N TRP A 185 8.53 -8.13 -8.23
CA TRP A 185 7.78 -8.12 -6.98
C TRP A 185 8.77 -8.56 -5.91
N CYS A 186 8.94 -7.77 -4.86
CA CYS A 186 9.71 -8.20 -3.71
C CYS A 186 8.95 -9.33 -3.01
N GLN A 187 9.58 -10.48 -2.88
CA GLN A 187 9.13 -11.54 -2.00
C GLN A 187 10.14 -11.74 -0.88
N ILE A 188 9.66 -12.12 0.28
CA ILE A 188 10.50 -12.47 1.41
C ILE A 188 10.52 -13.99 1.47
N HIS A 189 11.70 -14.58 1.31
CA HIS A 189 11.91 -15.99 1.46
C HIS A 189 12.86 -16.23 2.63
N ASP A 190 12.43 -16.96 3.65
CA ASP A 190 13.22 -17.31 4.85
C ASP A 190 14.05 -16.14 5.43
N GLY A 191 13.48 -14.94 5.41
CA GLY A 191 14.14 -13.73 5.88
C GLY A 191 15.15 -13.12 4.91
N ARG A 192 15.18 -13.58 3.66
CA ARG A 192 15.94 -12.97 2.55
C ARG A 192 14.95 -12.44 1.53
N SER A 193 15.26 -11.28 0.94
CA SER A 193 14.54 -10.80 -0.24
C SER A 193 15.04 -11.56 -1.45
N GLU A 194 14.17 -12.21 -2.20
CA GLU A 194 14.45 -12.71 -3.55
C GLU A 194 13.99 -11.67 -4.58
N GLU A 195 14.88 -11.35 -5.51
CA GLU A 195 14.56 -10.59 -6.71
C GLU A 195 13.94 -11.49 -7.78
#